data_a9c1b56cfa43b56018bcc5cddbb424f9
#
_entry.id   a9c1b56cfa43b56018bcc5cddbb424f9
#
_cell.length_a   1.000
_cell.length_b   1.000
_cell.length_c   1.000
_cell.angle_alpha   90.00
_cell.angle_beta   90.00
_cell.angle_gamma   90.00
#
_symmetry.space_group_name_H-M   'P 1'
#
loop_
_entity.id
_entity.type
_entity.pdbx_description
1 polymer ?
#
loop_
_entity_poly.entity_id
_entity_poly.type
_entity_poly.pdbx_seq_one_letter_code
_entity_poly.pdbx_strand_id
1 'polypeptide(L)' 'AVAKLSEEQKQAIAQIRGNYQARIAEEEFATQSHIKEALISGAFDEVEKMNQRLVEERQRLNRKMEKEIEEIRKSEDS' A
#
# COMPACT_ATOMS: atom_id res chain seq x y z
N ALA A 1 -12.37 4.29 28.57
CA ALA A 1 -12.28 5.49 27.74
C ALA A 1 -11.26 5.30 26.63
N VAL A 2 -11.61 5.68 25.42
CA VAL A 2 -10.71 5.58 24.29
C VAL A 2 -9.74 6.76 24.38
N ALA A 3 -8.44 6.46 24.45
CA ALA A 3 -7.43 7.49 24.46
C ALA A 3 -7.43 8.22 23.11
N LYS A 4 -7.46 9.54 23.16
CA LYS A 4 -7.37 10.35 21.97
C LYS A 4 -5.93 10.36 21.47
N LEU A 5 -5.77 10.26 20.15
CA LEU A 5 -4.45 10.41 19.54
C LEU A 5 -3.97 11.86 19.69
N SER A 6 -2.69 12.03 19.98
CA SER A 6 -2.08 13.34 20.00
C SER A 6 -1.97 13.89 18.57
N GLU A 7 -1.74 15.20 18.45
CA GLU A 7 -1.52 15.80 17.13
C GLU A 7 -0.29 15.20 16.44
N GLU A 8 0.76 14.91 17.21
CA GLU A 8 1.97 14.27 16.67
C GLU A 8 1.67 12.88 16.13
N GLN A 9 0.87 12.10 16.85
CA GLN A 9 0.46 10.77 16.39
C GLN A 9 -0.40 10.86 15.14
N LYS A 10 -1.33 11.79 15.07
CA LYS A 10 -2.17 11.99 13.88
C LYS A 10 -1.33 12.33 12.67
N GLN A 11 -0.33 13.20 12.84
CA GLN A 11 0.58 13.57 11.76
C GLN A 11 1.42 12.39 11.30
N ALA A 12 1.94 11.61 12.26
CA ALA A 12 2.72 10.42 11.95
C ALA A 12 1.90 9.41 11.15
N ILE A 13 0.65 9.18 11.56
CA ILE A 13 -0.25 8.26 10.86
C ILE A 13 -0.56 8.77 9.46
N ALA A 14 -0.84 10.07 9.31
CA ALA A 14 -1.09 10.67 8.00
C ALA A 14 0.09 10.50 7.06
N GLN A 15 1.31 10.67 7.59
CA GLN A 15 2.52 10.51 6.80
C GLN A 15 2.72 9.05 6.38
N ILE A 16 2.48 8.11 7.29
CA ILE A 16 2.55 6.68 6.98
C ILE A 16 1.57 6.34 5.86
N ARG A 17 0.31 6.79 5.97
CA ARG A 17 -0.69 6.54 4.93
C ARG A 17 -0.28 7.12 3.59
N GLY A 18 0.22 8.36 3.58
CA GLY A 18 0.66 9.01 2.37
C GLY A 18 1.82 8.27 1.70
N ASN A 19 2.78 7.82 2.48
CA ASN A 19 3.92 7.07 1.96
C ASN A 19 3.49 5.75 1.32
N TYR A 20 2.60 5.00 1.99
CA TYR A 20 2.13 3.73 1.45
C TYR A 20 1.21 3.91 0.24
N GLN A 21 0.37 4.93 0.25
CA GLN A 21 -0.46 5.25 -0.92
C GLN A 21 0.39 5.57 -2.14
N ALA A 22 1.48 6.31 -1.95
CA ALA A 22 2.40 6.62 -3.03
C ALA A 22 3.08 5.35 -3.56
N ARG A 23 3.50 4.46 -2.69
CA ARG A 23 4.12 3.19 -3.11
C ARG A 23 3.13 2.31 -3.87
N ILE A 24 1.89 2.23 -3.39
CA ILE A 24 0.85 1.45 -4.07
C ILE A 24 0.57 2.05 -5.45
N ALA A 25 0.49 3.37 -5.55
CA ALA A 25 0.27 4.05 -6.83
C ALA A 25 1.41 3.76 -7.82
N GLU A 26 2.65 3.74 -7.36
CA GLU A 26 3.80 3.38 -8.18
C GLU A 26 3.71 1.95 -8.70
N GLU A 27 3.32 1.01 -7.82
CA GLU A 27 3.14 -0.39 -8.22
C GLU A 27 2.01 -0.54 -9.24
N GLU A 28 0.90 0.16 -9.03
CA GLU A 28 -0.22 0.15 -9.98
C GLU A 28 0.20 0.69 -11.34
N PHE A 29 0.94 1.78 -11.36
CA PHE A 29 1.42 2.39 -12.58
C PHE A 29 2.36 1.45 -13.34
N ALA A 30 3.33 0.87 -12.63
CA ALA A 30 4.28 -0.07 -13.22
C ALA A 30 3.57 -1.29 -13.79
N THR A 31 2.58 -1.83 -13.06
CA THR A 31 1.81 -2.99 -13.50
C THR A 31 1.01 -2.66 -14.75
N GLN A 32 0.35 -1.50 -14.80
CA GLN A 32 -0.40 -1.09 -15.98
C GLN A 32 0.49 -0.96 -17.21
N SER A 33 1.71 -0.43 -17.04
CA SER A 33 2.67 -0.33 -18.14
C SER A 33 3.07 -1.72 -18.66
N HIS A 34 3.33 -2.67 -17.77
CA HIS A 34 3.68 -4.03 -18.15
C HIS A 34 2.51 -4.76 -18.80
N ILE A 35 1.30 -4.54 -18.31
CA ILE A 35 0.09 -5.13 -18.93
C ILE A 35 -0.07 -4.62 -20.35
N LYS A 36 0.13 -3.32 -20.56
CA LYS A 36 0.04 -2.72 -21.89
C LYS A 36 1.03 -3.37 -22.85
N GLU A 37 2.28 -3.55 -22.41
CA GLU A 37 3.30 -4.22 -23.20
C GLU A 37 2.92 -5.67 -23.50
N ALA A 38 2.38 -6.39 -22.52
CA ALA A 38 1.95 -7.76 -22.70
C ALA A 38 0.81 -7.87 -23.71
N LEU A 39 -0.14 -6.94 -23.68
CA LEU A 39 -1.24 -6.91 -24.65
C LEU A 39 -0.75 -6.64 -26.06
N ILE A 40 0.20 -5.73 -26.21
CA ILE A 40 0.79 -5.41 -27.52
C ILE A 40 1.53 -6.61 -28.10
N SER A 41 2.26 -7.34 -27.26
CA SER A 41 3.05 -8.50 -27.69
C SER A 41 2.23 -9.80 -27.80
N GLY A 42 0.96 -9.77 -27.39
CA GLY A 42 0.10 -10.96 -27.43
C GLY A 42 0.30 -11.92 -26.27
N ALA A 43 1.01 -11.51 -25.21
CA ALA A 43 1.25 -12.34 -24.03
C ALA A 43 0.07 -12.25 -23.05
N PHE A 44 -1.12 -12.66 -23.50
CA PHE A 44 -2.36 -12.47 -22.73
C PHE A 44 -2.39 -13.24 -21.42
N ASP A 45 -1.74 -14.40 -21.37
CA ASP A 45 -1.64 -15.19 -20.14
C ASP A 45 -0.85 -14.48 -19.03
N GLU A 46 0.06 -13.58 -19.40
CA GLU A 46 0.84 -12.82 -18.43
C GLU A 46 0.00 -11.73 -17.75
N VAL A 47 -1.04 -11.23 -18.41
CA VAL A 47 -1.87 -10.14 -17.88
C VAL A 47 -2.53 -10.55 -16.56
N GLU A 48 -3.10 -11.74 -16.51
CA GLU A 48 -3.75 -12.23 -15.30
C GLU A 48 -2.75 -12.40 -14.15
N LYS A 49 -1.57 -12.92 -14.46
CA LYS A 49 -0.49 -13.07 -13.46
C LYS A 49 -0.05 -11.72 -12.91
N MET A 50 0.06 -10.72 -13.77
CA MET A 50 0.45 -9.37 -13.36
C MET A 50 -0.60 -8.74 -12.44
N ASN A 51 -1.88 -8.90 -12.78
CA ASN A 51 -2.97 -8.43 -11.94
C ASN A 51 -2.98 -9.12 -10.59
N GLN A 52 -2.75 -10.43 -10.58
CA GLN A 52 -2.71 -11.20 -9.33
C GLN A 52 -1.56 -10.73 -8.44
N ARG A 53 -0.38 -10.51 -9.01
CA ARG A 53 0.77 -9.99 -8.26
C ARG A 53 0.48 -8.62 -7.68
N LEU A 54 -0.22 -7.76 -8.43
CA LEU A 54 -0.58 -6.43 -7.95
C LEU A 54 -1.51 -6.53 -6.74
N VAL A 55 -2.52 -7.38 -6.80
CA VAL A 55 -3.44 -7.60 -5.68
C VAL A 55 -2.67 -8.05 -4.44
N GLU A 56 -1.77 -9.02 -4.59
CA GLU A 56 -0.97 -9.53 -3.50
C GLU A 56 -0.04 -8.46 -2.91
N GLU A 57 0.59 -7.68 -3.76
CA GLU A 57 1.50 -6.61 -3.33
C GLU A 57 0.75 -5.51 -2.59
N ARG A 58 -0.43 -5.13 -3.08
CA ARG A 58 -1.28 -4.14 -2.40
C ARG A 58 -1.70 -4.63 -1.03
N GLN A 59 -2.08 -5.89 -0.91
CA GLN A 59 -2.45 -6.48 0.37
C GLN A 59 -1.26 -6.48 1.34
N ARG A 60 -0.08 -6.83 0.84
CA ARG A 60 1.14 -6.84 1.64
C ARG A 60 1.46 -5.44 2.17
N LEU A 61 1.41 -4.44 1.29
CA LEU A 61 1.68 -3.05 1.67
C LEU A 61 0.65 -2.52 2.65
N ASN A 62 -0.62 -2.85 2.44
CA ASN A 62 -1.68 -2.43 3.35
C ASN A 62 -1.50 -3.05 4.74
N ARG A 63 -1.13 -4.32 4.82
CA ARG A 63 -0.86 -4.97 6.11
C ARG A 63 0.30 -4.31 6.84
N LYS A 64 1.39 -4.00 6.11
CA LYS A 64 2.54 -3.29 6.70
C LYS A 64 2.13 -1.91 7.22
N MET A 65 1.36 -1.19 6.42
CA MET A 65 0.86 0.13 6.80
C MET A 65 0.05 0.06 8.09
N GLU A 66 -0.91 -0.86 8.16
CA GLU A 66 -1.76 -0.99 9.34
C GLU A 66 -0.96 -1.37 10.58
N LYS A 67 0.06 -2.19 10.42
CA LYS A 67 0.94 -2.57 11.51
C LYS A 67 1.71 -1.34 12.04
N GLU A 68 2.26 -0.53 11.15
CA GLU A 68 2.99 0.68 11.55
C GLU A 68 2.07 1.68 12.22
N ILE A 69 0.84 1.83 11.71
CA ILE A 69 -0.15 2.72 12.32
C ILE A 69 -0.51 2.23 13.72
N GLU A 70 -0.70 0.93 13.88
CA GLU A 70 -1.02 0.37 15.19
C GLU A 70 0.11 0.61 16.21
N GLU A 71 1.36 0.52 15.77
CA GLU A 71 2.50 0.83 16.62
C GLU A 71 2.49 2.28 17.11
N ILE A 72 2.10 3.22 16.22
CA ILE A 72 1.95 4.62 16.61
C ILE A 72 0.85 4.78 17.66
N ARG A 73 -0.28 4.12 17.47
CA ARG A 73 -1.39 4.18 18.42
C ARG A 73 -1.00 3.66 19.79
N LYS A 74 -0.20 2.59 19.82
CA LYS A 74 0.24 1.98 21.08
C LYS A 74 1.32 2.79 21.79
N SER A 75 2.08 3.61 21.07
CA SER A 75 3.21 4.33 21.64
C SER A 75 2.79 5.33 22.73
N GLU A 76 1.53 5.72 22.76
CA GLU A 76 1.01 6.64 23.77
C GLU A 76 0.83 5.99 25.14
N ASP A 77 0.72 4.69 25.21
CA ASP A 77 0.47 3.96 26.45
C ASP A 77 1.74 3.65 27.24
N SER A 78 2.87 4.05 26.73
CA SER A 78 4.16 3.80 27.36
C SER A 78 4.59 4.94 28.29
#